data_33348fa447fd44fa092194e827ec59b4
#
_entry.id   33348fa447fd44fa092194e827ec59b4
#
_cell.length_a   1.000
_cell.length_b   1.000
_cell.length_c   1.000
_cell.angle_alpha   90.00
_cell.angle_beta   90.00
_cell.angle_gamma   90.00
#
_symmetry.space_group_name_H-M   'P 1'
#
loop_
_entity.id
_entity.type
_entity.pdbx_description
1 polymer ?
#
loop_
_entity_poly.entity_id
_entity_poly.type
_entity_poly.pdbx_seq_one_letter_code
_entity_poly.pdbx_strand_id
1 'polypeptide(L)'
;MTSKNKSILDDLLSDEPIFNSNEEEDEVLKPLLDEINMIDNLNIKLFTRSVLLQAKMFWVIPSSFSGKYHPPDEHNGGGNVLHTKRVVRAAKVISDSYSLTSSERDLVFSACLLHDVTKGVGDESCSDPTSFTYDPLHPYTVGNFVKKCQENDRKYTSEANSSTLYIDEETVQSILRLVRCHMGPWSPVPETVPVTYLDMIVHLADNMASKLHYIVDGDNVLKERWILESQ
;
A
#
# COMPACT_ATOMS: atom_id res chain seq x y z
N MET A 1 0.30 -30.79 25.65
CA MET A 1 1.15 -29.96 24.77
C MET A 1 0.22 -29.09 23.98
N THR A 2 0.03 -27.86 24.40
CA THR A 2 -0.86 -26.88 23.75
C THR A 2 -0.03 -26.21 22.66
N SER A 3 -0.32 -26.52 21.39
CA SER A 3 0.12 -25.73 20.24
C SER A 3 -0.44 -24.31 20.46
N LYS A 4 0.41 -23.35 20.77
CA LYS A 4 0.06 -21.94 20.67
C LYS A 4 -0.21 -21.67 19.18
N ASN A 5 -1.42 -21.28 18.87
CA ASN A 5 -1.71 -20.65 17.57
C ASN A 5 -0.87 -19.36 17.52
N LYS A 6 0.28 -19.42 16.89
CA LYS A 6 1.08 -18.26 16.53
C LYS A 6 0.23 -17.44 15.57
N SER A 7 0.01 -16.16 15.88
CA SER A 7 -0.78 -15.33 14.96
C SER A 7 0.08 -14.97 13.75
N ILE A 8 -0.53 -14.77 12.59
CA ILE A 8 0.15 -14.26 11.37
C ILE A 8 0.94 -12.98 11.69
N LEU A 9 0.44 -12.19 12.65
CA LEU A 9 1.12 -10.99 13.15
C LEU A 9 2.45 -11.32 13.85
N ASP A 10 2.54 -12.42 14.59
CA ASP A 10 3.78 -12.84 15.28
C ASP A 10 4.85 -13.24 14.27
N ASP A 11 4.46 -13.79 13.11
CA ASP A 11 5.38 -14.15 12.02
C ASP A 11 5.83 -12.90 11.24
N LEU A 12 4.95 -11.93 11.01
CA LEU A 12 5.29 -10.64 10.41
C LEU A 12 6.30 -9.83 11.22
N LEU A 13 6.37 -10.04 12.54
CA LEU A 13 7.24 -9.29 13.45
C LEU A 13 8.57 -10.02 13.73
N SER A 14 8.80 -11.21 13.15
CA SER A 14 10.07 -11.93 13.30
C SER A 14 11.17 -11.38 12.38
N ASP A 15 12.45 -11.48 12.79
CA ASP A 15 13.62 -11.09 11.98
C ASP A 15 14.05 -12.18 10.98
N GLU A 16 13.39 -13.35 11.01
CA GLU A 16 13.62 -14.46 10.09
C GLU A 16 12.96 -14.18 8.72
N PRO A 17 13.38 -14.82 7.61
CA PRO A 17 12.69 -14.75 6.34
C PRO A 17 11.22 -15.14 6.56
N ILE A 18 10.34 -14.20 6.26
CA ILE A 18 8.97 -14.14 6.78
C ILE A 18 8.13 -15.32 6.29
N PHE A 19 8.50 -15.94 5.16
CA PHE A 19 7.66 -16.97 4.54
C PHE A 19 8.48 -18.11 3.96
N ASN A 20 8.00 -19.33 4.20
CA ASN A 20 8.59 -20.57 3.68
C ASN A 20 7.86 -21.09 2.43
N SER A 21 6.75 -20.46 2.03
CA SER A 21 5.95 -20.88 0.88
C SER A 21 5.12 -19.74 0.30
N ASN A 22 4.74 -19.85 -0.98
CA ASN A 22 3.82 -18.92 -1.65
C ASN A 22 2.43 -18.89 -0.98
N GLU A 23 2.01 -19.96 -0.32
CA GLU A 23 0.71 -20.03 0.39
C GLU A 23 0.71 -19.13 1.63
N GLU A 24 1.82 -19.06 2.38
CA GLU A 24 1.97 -18.18 3.53
C GLU A 24 1.99 -16.70 3.11
N GLU A 25 2.68 -16.39 2.01
CA GLU A 25 2.69 -15.05 1.41
C GLU A 25 1.29 -14.61 1.01
N ASP A 26 0.53 -15.48 0.35
CA ASP A 26 -0.82 -15.19 -0.10
C ASP A 26 -1.79 -14.98 1.06
N GLU A 27 -1.60 -15.65 2.20
CA GLU A 27 -2.45 -15.41 3.38
C GLU A 27 -2.22 -14.02 3.97
N VAL A 28 -0.98 -13.53 4.01
CA VAL A 28 -0.68 -12.15 4.45
C VAL A 28 -1.24 -11.12 3.48
N LEU A 29 -1.05 -11.34 2.18
CA LEU A 29 -1.51 -10.43 1.13
C LEU A 29 -3.02 -10.53 0.87
N LYS A 30 -3.70 -11.53 1.43
CA LYS A 30 -5.13 -11.83 1.20
C LYS A 30 -6.06 -10.61 1.25
N PRO A 31 -5.89 -9.66 2.18
CA PRO A 31 -6.75 -8.48 2.21
C PRO A 31 -6.66 -7.60 0.95
N LEU A 32 -5.55 -7.68 0.20
CA LEU A 32 -5.24 -6.86 -0.98
C LEU A 32 -5.02 -7.69 -2.26
N LEU A 33 -5.23 -9.01 -2.24
CA LEU A 33 -4.96 -9.88 -3.40
C LEU A 33 -5.73 -9.47 -4.66
N ASP A 34 -6.99 -9.06 -4.51
CA ASP A 34 -7.81 -8.62 -5.64
C ASP A 34 -7.20 -7.35 -6.28
N GLU A 35 -6.76 -6.41 -5.47
CA GLU A 35 -6.14 -5.15 -5.88
C GLU A 35 -4.75 -5.39 -6.51
N ILE A 36 -3.94 -6.26 -5.92
CA ILE A 36 -2.63 -6.67 -6.46
C ILE A 36 -2.83 -7.36 -7.83
N ASN A 37 -3.86 -8.16 -7.98
CA ASN A 37 -4.17 -8.87 -9.22
C ASN A 37 -4.66 -7.95 -10.35
N MET A 38 -5.00 -6.70 -10.07
CA MET A 38 -5.28 -5.69 -11.11
C MET A 38 -4.02 -5.25 -11.87
N ILE A 39 -2.81 -5.55 -11.38
CA ILE A 39 -1.55 -5.30 -12.07
C ILE A 39 -1.33 -6.44 -13.08
N ASP A 40 -1.27 -6.12 -14.37
CA ASP A 40 -1.08 -7.10 -15.45
C ASP A 40 0.39 -7.49 -15.60
N ASN A 41 1.31 -6.53 -15.52
CA ASN A 41 2.76 -6.76 -15.64
C ASN A 41 3.28 -7.57 -14.45
N LEU A 42 3.78 -8.78 -14.75
CA LEU A 42 4.25 -9.71 -13.73
C LEU A 42 5.39 -9.14 -12.86
N ASN A 43 6.34 -8.41 -13.45
CA ASN A 43 7.49 -7.86 -12.72
C ASN A 43 7.04 -6.76 -11.75
N ILE A 44 6.13 -5.88 -12.17
CA ILE A 44 5.55 -4.84 -11.31
C ILE A 44 4.71 -5.48 -10.19
N LYS A 45 3.92 -6.50 -10.52
CA LYS A 45 3.12 -7.25 -9.54
C LYS A 45 3.99 -7.89 -8.46
N LEU A 46 5.02 -8.62 -8.86
CA LEU A 46 5.94 -9.30 -7.93
C LEU A 46 6.72 -8.29 -7.08
N PHE A 47 7.20 -7.20 -7.69
CA PHE A 47 7.82 -6.09 -6.96
C PHE A 47 6.90 -5.51 -5.90
N THR A 48 5.65 -5.22 -6.26
CA THR A 48 4.65 -4.66 -5.33
C THR A 48 4.36 -5.63 -4.18
N ARG A 49 4.23 -6.93 -4.47
CA ARG A 49 4.07 -7.99 -3.47
C ARG A 49 5.23 -8.02 -2.50
N SER A 50 6.46 -8.06 -3.01
CA SER A 50 7.67 -8.11 -2.17
C SER A 50 7.76 -6.91 -1.22
N VAL A 51 7.48 -5.70 -1.70
CA VAL A 51 7.49 -4.50 -0.85
C VAL A 51 6.41 -4.56 0.22
N LEU A 52 5.19 -4.99 -0.11
CA LEU A 52 4.08 -5.13 0.84
C LEU A 52 4.38 -6.17 1.92
N LEU A 53 4.96 -7.32 1.55
CA LEU A 53 5.33 -8.38 2.50
C LEU A 53 6.36 -7.91 3.53
N GLN A 54 7.27 -7.02 3.13
CA GLN A 54 8.30 -6.47 4.01
C GLN A 54 7.82 -5.25 4.82
N ALA A 55 6.64 -4.70 4.52
CA ALA A 55 6.07 -3.51 5.17
C ALA A 55 5.28 -3.89 6.44
N LYS A 56 5.95 -4.37 7.48
CA LYS A 56 5.33 -4.90 8.70
C LYS A 56 4.31 -3.94 9.34
N MET A 57 4.69 -2.69 9.55
CA MET A 57 3.82 -1.70 10.18
C MET A 57 2.58 -1.37 9.35
N PHE A 58 2.67 -1.42 8.02
CA PHE A 58 1.57 -1.16 7.12
C PHE A 58 0.31 -1.96 7.44
N TRP A 59 0.47 -3.21 7.87
CA TRP A 59 -0.63 -4.14 8.13
C TRP A 59 -1.36 -3.89 9.44
N VAL A 60 -0.73 -3.20 10.37
CA VAL A 60 -1.25 -3.06 11.76
C VAL A 60 -1.69 -1.64 12.11
N ILE A 61 -1.19 -0.61 11.43
CA ILE A 61 -1.49 0.78 11.77
C ILE A 61 -2.89 1.22 11.31
N PRO A 62 -3.47 2.22 11.98
CA PRO A 62 -4.64 2.92 11.48
C PRO A 62 -4.28 3.77 10.25
N SER A 63 -5.26 4.06 9.41
CA SER A 63 -5.10 5.03 8.32
C SER A 63 -5.02 6.47 8.83
N SER A 64 -5.69 6.79 9.92
CA SER A 64 -5.67 8.11 10.53
C SER A 64 -5.33 8.06 12.01
N PHE A 65 -4.13 8.51 12.36
CA PHE A 65 -3.69 8.62 13.75
C PHE A 65 -4.45 9.70 14.55
N SER A 66 -5.03 10.68 13.86
CA SER A 66 -5.82 11.77 14.48
C SER A 66 -7.32 11.52 14.45
N GLY A 67 -7.81 10.56 13.69
CA GLY A 67 -9.23 10.31 13.47
C GLY A 67 -9.98 11.41 12.71
N LYS A 68 -9.28 12.36 12.06
CA LYS A 68 -9.90 13.55 11.46
C LYS A 68 -10.20 13.45 9.97
N TYR A 69 -9.41 12.67 9.23
CA TYR A 69 -9.36 12.77 7.77
C TYR A 69 -9.84 11.53 7.04
N HIS A 70 -10.11 10.45 7.76
CA HIS A 70 -10.49 9.16 7.20
C HIS A 70 -11.83 8.67 7.77
N PRO A 71 -12.52 7.73 7.10
CA PRO A 71 -13.71 7.09 7.63
C PRO A 71 -13.45 6.42 8.99
N PRO A 72 -14.43 6.39 9.90
CA PRO A 72 -14.26 5.82 11.25
C PRO A 72 -13.79 4.36 11.29
N ASP A 73 -14.13 3.56 10.29
CA ASP A 73 -13.70 2.16 10.15
C ASP A 73 -12.22 2.00 9.79
N GLU A 74 -11.55 3.09 9.41
CA GLU A 74 -10.11 3.14 9.17
C GLU A 74 -9.29 3.64 10.38
N HIS A 75 -9.92 3.95 11.51
CA HIS A 75 -9.23 4.51 12.69
C HIS A 75 -8.63 3.45 13.62
N ASN A 76 -8.82 2.18 13.34
CA ASN A 76 -8.31 1.07 14.14
C ASN A 76 -7.14 0.37 13.45
N GLY A 77 -6.51 -0.57 14.15
CA GLY A 77 -5.47 -1.43 13.58
C GLY A 77 -5.93 -2.11 12.28
N GLY A 78 -5.07 -2.09 11.27
CA GLY A 78 -5.40 -2.55 9.92
C GLY A 78 -6.20 -1.55 9.07
N GLY A 79 -6.57 -0.39 9.61
CA GLY A 79 -7.28 0.65 8.88
C GLY A 79 -6.52 1.14 7.65
N ASN A 80 -5.18 1.14 7.71
CA ASN A 80 -4.33 1.52 6.57
C ASN A 80 -4.49 0.56 5.38
N VAL A 81 -4.68 -0.73 5.62
CA VAL A 81 -4.96 -1.72 4.59
C VAL A 81 -6.33 -1.46 3.94
N LEU A 82 -7.35 -1.18 4.75
CA LEU A 82 -8.69 -0.87 4.25
C LEU A 82 -8.69 0.42 3.42
N HIS A 83 -7.97 1.44 3.87
CA HIS A 83 -7.76 2.67 3.10
C HIS A 83 -7.09 2.39 1.75
N THR A 84 -5.97 1.66 1.75
CA THR A 84 -5.24 1.31 0.54
C THR A 84 -6.12 0.57 -0.47
N LYS A 85 -6.94 -0.36 0.00
CA LYS A 85 -7.94 -1.03 -0.84
C LYS A 85 -8.88 -0.03 -1.53
N ARG A 86 -9.38 0.94 -0.79
CA ARG A 86 -10.25 2.01 -1.31
C ARG A 86 -9.53 2.90 -2.31
N VAL A 87 -8.27 3.25 -2.03
CA VAL A 87 -7.44 4.04 -2.95
C VAL A 87 -7.26 3.35 -4.30
N VAL A 88 -6.89 2.06 -4.31
CA VAL A 88 -6.73 1.32 -5.58
C VAL A 88 -8.04 1.24 -6.36
N ARG A 89 -9.17 1.01 -5.69
CA ARG A 89 -10.48 0.96 -6.33
C ARG A 89 -10.92 2.32 -6.88
N ALA A 90 -10.65 3.40 -6.17
CA ALA A 90 -10.88 4.76 -6.68
C ALA A 90 -9.98 5.04 -7.89
N ALA A 91 -8.69 4.67 -7.81
CA ALA A 91 -7.75 4.80 -8.93
C ALA A 91 -8.21 4.03 -10.17
N LYS A 92 -8.79 2.82 -9.99
CA LYS A 92 -9.36 2.05 -11.10
C LYS A 92 -10.47 2.81 -11.82
N VAL A 93 -11.43 3.35 -11.08
CA VAL A 93 -12.55 4.13 -11.66
C VAL A 93 -12.04 5.35 -12.43
N ILE A 94 -11.09 6.08 -11.84
CA ILE A 94 -10.49 7.25 -12.50
C ILE A 94 -9.71 6.82 -13.74
N SER A 95 -8.88 5.77 -13.65
CA SER A 95 -8.07 5.24 -14.76
C SER A 95 -8.93 4.78 -15.93
N ASP A 96 -10.07 4.14 -15.66
CA ASP A 96 -11.02 3.73 -16.68
C ASP A 96 -11.63 4.95 -17.40
N SER A 97 -11.91 6.03 -16.68
CA SER A 97 -12.44 7.29 -17.23
C SER A 97 -11.42 8.03 -18.13
N TYR A 98 -10.13 7.89 -17.81
CA TYR A 98 -9.04 8.50 -18.60
C TYR A 98 -8.50 7.59 -19.70
N SER A 99 -9.04 6.37 -19.85
CA SER A 99 -8.61 5.39 -20.86
C SER A 99 -7.10 5.10 -20.83
N LEU A 100 -6.54 4.91 -19.62
CA LEU A 100 -5.12 4.59 -19.43
C LEU A 100 -4.75 3.30 -20.16
N THR A 101 -3.53 3.25 -20.70
CA THR A 101 -2.91 2.01 -21.18
C THR A 101 -2.70 1.02 -20.02
N SER A 102 -2.54 -0.28 -20.34
CA SER A 102 -2.22 -1.29 -19.33
C SER A 102 -0.97 -0.92 -18.53
N SER A 103 0.10 -0.49 -19.20
CA SER A 103 1.35 -0.08 -18.53
C SER A 103 1.16 1.10 -17.57
N GLU A 104 0.37 2.10 -17.93
CA GLU A 104 0.06 3.23 -17.06
C GLU A 104 -0.79 2.80 -15.86
N ARG A 105 -1.76 1.90 -16.05
CA ARG A 105 -2.55 1.32 -14.95
C ARG A 105 -1.68 0.57 -13.96
N ASP A 106 -0.75 -0.25 -14.46
CA ASP A 106 0.16 -1.01 -13.61
C ASP A 106 1.00 -0.11 -12.70
N LEU A 107 1.53 1.01 -13.25
CA LEU A 107 2.27 2.00 -12.45
C LEU A 107 1.36 2.66 -11.41
N VAL A 108 0.15 3.08 -11.79
CA VAL A 108 -0.81 3.73 -10.89
C VAL A 108 -1.24 2.77 -9.78
N PHE A 109 -1.60 1.53 -10.10
CA PHE A 109 -2.05 0.57 -9.09
C PHE A 109 -0.94 0.17 -8.14
N SER A 110 0.28 -0.06 -8.64
CA SER A 110 1.45 -0.28 -7.80
C SER A 110 1.71 0.92 -6.87
N ALA A 111 1.69 2.14 -7.39
CA ALA A 111 1.86 3.34 -6.58
C ALA A 111 0.77 3.49 -5.51
N CYS A 112 -0.50 3.23 -5.86
CA CYS A 112 -1.61 3.25 -4.90
C CYS A 112 -1.49 2.17 -3.82
N LEU A 113 -0.99 0.97 -4.16
CA LEU A 113 -0.73 -0.09 -3.18
C LEU A 113 0.42 0.27 -2.22
N LEU A 114 1.39 1.04 -2.68
CA LEU A 114 2.61 1.36 -1.92
C LEU A 114 2.61 2.75 -1.27
N HIS A 115 1.60 3.60 -1.50
CA HIS A 115 1.64 5.01 -1.10
C HIS A 115 1.87 5.25 0.39
N ASP A 116 1.32 4.39 1.23
CA ASP A 116 1.31 4.50 2.70
C ASP A 116 2.14 3.41 3.41
N VAL A 117 3.01 2.66 2.70
CA VAL A 117 3.78 1.55 3.31
C VAL A 117 4.76 1.99 4.39
N THR A 118 5.14 3.26 4.43
CA THR A 118 6.02 3.86 5.43
C THR A 118 5.33 4.93 6.29
N LYS A 119 3.99 4.94 6.33
CA LYS A 119 3.19 5.96 7.04
C LYS A 119 3.38 5.95 8.55
N GLY A 120 3.63 4.80 9.14
CA GLY A 120 3.87 4.65 10.56
C GLY A 120 5.34 4.61 10.91
N VAL A 121 5.70 5.25 12.04
CA VAL A 121 7.02 5.13 12.67
C VAL A 121 6.82 4.63 14.09
N GLY A 122 7.65 3.67 14.51
CA GLY A 122 7.59 3.07 15.83
C GLY A 122 8.50 1.86 15.95
N ASP A 123 8.32 1.11 17.02
CA ASP A 123 9.03 -0.15 17.24
C ASP A 123 8.38 -1.27 16.41
N GLU A 124 9.04 -1.69 15.35
CA GLU A 124 8.57 -2.75 14.44
C GLU A 124 8.43 -4.11 15.13
N SER A 125 9.01 -4.31 16.32
CA SER A 125 8.83 -5.51 17.12
C SER A 125 7.52 -5.51 17.92
N CYS A 126 6.84 -4.35 18.00
CA CYS A 126 5.61 -4.17 18.77
C CYS A 126 4.40 -4.36 17.84
N SER A 127 3.49 -5.28 18.21
CA SER A 127 2.23 -5.51 17.52
C SER A 127 1.11 -4.56 17.92
N ASP A 128 1.33 -3.70 18.93
CA ASP A 128 0.34 -2.74 19.38
C ASP A 128 0.26 -1.54 18.42
N PRO A 129 -0.85 -1.35 17.68
CA PRO A 129 -1.02 -0.23 16.76
C PRO A 129 -0.89 1.14 17.43
N THR A 130 -1.11 1.22 18.75
CA THR A 130 -1.03 2.48 19.50
C THR A 130 0.41 2.91 19.78
N SER A 131 1.38 2.01 19.60
CA SER A 131 2.81 2.31 19.76
C SER A 131 3.39 3.09 18.58
N PHE A 132 2.68 3.16 17.46
CA PHE A 132 3.14 3.84 16.23
C PHE A 132 2.63 5.27 16.17
N THR A 133 3.41 6.12 15.52
CA THR A 133 3.07 7.51 15.25
C THR A 133 3.11 7.79 13.74
N TYR A 134 2.42 8.84 13.32
CA TYR A 134 2.39 9.25 11.92
C TYR A 134 3.74 9.84 11.49
N ASP A 135 4.29 9.36 10.36
CA ASP A 135 5.42 9.98 9.69
C ASP A 135 4.95 10.96 8.60
N PRO A 136 5.08 12.28 8.80
CA PRO A 136 4.69 13.26 7.77
C PRO A 136 5.58 13.21 6.53
N LEU A 137 6.73 12.54 6.59
CA LEU A 137 7.67 12.38 5.49
C LEU A 137 7.53 11.01 4.78
N HIS A 138 6.52 10.19 5.13
CA HIS A 138 6.34 8.87 4.54
C HIS A 138 6.37 8.84 3.00
N PRO A 139 5.89 9.85 2.24
CA PRO A 139 5.99 9.81 0.78
C PRO A 139 7.45 9.82 0.27
N TYR A 140 8.39 10.24 1.11
CA TYR A 140 9.82 10.30 0.77
C TYR A 140 10.59 9.11 1.31
N THR A 141 10.24 8.64 2.50
CA THR A 141 10.91 7.51 3.16
C THR A 141 10.68 6.20 2.41
N VAL A 142 9.60 6.10 1.62
CA VAL A 142 9.29 4.94 0.78
C VAL A 142 10.44 4.56 -0.17
N GLY A 143 11.17 5.52 -0.73
CA GLY A 143 12.29 5.21 -1.64
C GLY A 143 13.42 4.46 -0.93
N ASN A 144 13.77 4.85 0.30
CA ASN A 144 14.76 4.16 1.11
C ASN A 144 14.27 2.78 1.54
N PHE A 145 12.99 2.67 1.88
CA PHE A 145 12.37 1.40 2.24
C PHE A 145 12.40 0.41 1.07
N VAL A 146 11.96 0.84 -0.13
CA VAL A 146 12.00 0.02 -1.35
C VAL A 146 13.41 -0.46 -1.67
N LYS A 147 14.42 0.40 -1.54
CA LYS A 147 15.82 0.01 -1.74
C LYS A 147 16.24 -1.10 -0.76
N LYS A 148 15.88 -0.97 0.53
CA LYS A 148 16.13 -2.02 1.54
C LYS A 148 15.42 -3.33 1.16
N CYS A 149 14.17 -3.28 0.70
CA CYS A 149 13.44 -4.46 0.25
C CYS A 149 14.17 -5.16 -0.90
N GLN A 150 14.60 -4.42 -1.92
CA GLN A 150 15.35 -4.98 -3.05
C GLN A 150 16.71 -5.57 -2.63
N GLU A 151 17.38 -5.00 -1.64
CA GLU A 151 18.63 -5.55 -1.09
C GLU A 151 18.37 -6.87 -0.37
N ASN A 152 17.28 -6.97 0.40
CA ASN A 152 16.84 -8.20 1.04
C ASN A 152 16.50 -9.28 0.00
N ASP A 153 15.69 -8.96 -1.02
CA ASP A 153 15.32 -9.90 -2.07
C ASP A 153 16.55 -10.48 -2.78
N ARG A 154 17.55 -9.65 -3.10
CA ARG A 154 18.80 -10.11 -3.72
C ARG A 154 19.58 -11.08 -2.83
N LYS A 155 19.59 -10.83 -1.52
CA LYS A 155 20.25 -11.69 -0.55
C LYS A 155 19.61 -13.07 -0.52
N TYR A 156 18.28 -13.13 -0.40
CA TYR A 156 17.55 -14.40 -0.31
C TYR A 156 17.51 -15.16 -1.65
N THR A 157 17.39 -14.49 -2.79
CA THR A 157 17.41 -15.15 -4.11
C THR A 157 18.79 -15.72 -4.47
N SER A 158 19.88 -15.10 -4.03
CA SER A 158 21.24 -15.65 -4.22
C SER A 158 21.45 -16.96 -3.46
N GLU A 159 20.78 -17.13 -2.32
CA GLU A 159 20.84 -18.34 -1.49
C GLU A 159 19.96 -19.47 -2.06
N ALA A 160 18.87 -19.13 -2.74
CA ALA A 160 17.84 -20.09 -3.18
C ALA A 160 17.95 -20.57 -4.63
N ASN A 161 18.95 -20.15 -5.43
CA ASN A 161 19.01 -20.39 -6.88
C ASN A 161 17.73 -20.03 -7.65
N SER A 162 16.96 -19.06 -7.14
CA SER A 162 15.69 -18.62 -7.70
C SER A 162 15.89 -17.57 -8.78
N SER A 163 14.99 -17.52 -9.76
CA SER A 163 14.97 -16.48 -10.80
C SER A 163 14.81 -15.11 -10.15
N THR A 164 15.84 -14.28 -10.26
CA THR A 164 15.86 -12.93 -9.71
C THR A 164 14.68 -12.13 -10.27
N LEU A 165 13.90 -11.55 -9.38
CA LEU A 165 12.85 -10.58 -9.71
C LEU A 165 13.49 -9.41 -10.45
N TYR A 166 13.22 -9.29 -11.74
CA TYR A 166 13.77 -8.21 -12.56
C TYR A 166 12.71 -7.17 -12.81
N ILE A 167 12.79 -6.07 -12.09
CA ILE A 167 12.14 -4.81 -12.42
C ILE A 167 13.23 -3.79 -12.72
N ASP A 168 13.10 -3.07 -13.81
CA ASP A 168 14.09 -2.06 -14.19
C ASP A 168 13.96 -0.81 -13.29
N GLU A 169 15.08 -0.12 -13.12
CA GLU A 169 15.16 1.03 -12.22
C GLU A 169 14.26 2.18 -12.68
N GLU A 170 14.06 2.37 -13.98
CA GLU A 170 13.19 3.43 -14.52
C GLU A 170 11.73 3.20 -14.10
N THR A 171 11.26 1.96 -14.16
CA THR A 171 9.93 1.56 -13.69
C THR A 171 9.79 1.80 -12.18
N VAL A 172 10.79 1.40 -11.37
CA VAL A 172 10.79 1.65 -9.92
C VAL A 172 10.72 3.15 -9.63
N GLN A 173 11.56 3.97 -10.28
CA GLN A 173 11.55 5.42 -10.09
C GLN A 173 10.23 6.07 -10.53
N SER A 174 9.59 5.53 -11.57
CA SER A 174 8.26 5.98 -12.00
C SER A 174 7.20 5.71 -10.92
N ILE A 175 7.18 4.52 -10.33
CA ILE A 175 6.29 4.17 -9.21
C ILE A 175 6.55 5.07 -8.01
N LEU A 176 7.83 5.22 -7.60
CA LEU A 176 8.21 6.05 -6.45
C LEU A 176 7.85 7.53 -6.65
N ARG A 177 7.95 8.03 -7.88
CA ARG A 177 7.52 9.38 -8.21
C ARG A 177 6.02 9.55 -7.96
N LEU A 178 5.20 8.63 -8.43
CA LEU A 178 3.75 8.64 -8.21
C LEU A 178 3.42 8.56 -6.72
N VAL A 179 4.11 7.69 -5.96
CA VAL A 179 3.96 7.63 -4.50
C VAL A 179 4.26 8.97 -3.84
N ARG A 180 5.35 9.65 -4.22
CA ARG A 180 5.71 10.96 -3.63
C ARG A 180 4.66 12.04 -3.88
N CYS A 181 3.90 11.94 -4.96
CA CYS A 181 2.89 12.94 -5.34
C CYS A 181 1.51 12.72 -4.68
N HIS A 182 1.28 11.61 -3.96
CA HIS A 182 -0.07 11.29 -3.47
C HIS A 182 -0.63 12.35 -2.51
N MET A 183 0.21 12.96 -1.67
CA MET A 183 -0.21 14.03 -0.75
C MET A 183 -0.68 15.31 -1.46
N GLY A 184 -0.32 15.51 -2.73
CA GLY A 184 -0.71 16.69 -3.49
C GLY A 184 -0.32 18.01 -2.84
N PRO A 185 -1.24 19.00 -2.76
CA PRO A 185 -0.95 20.31 -2.17
C PRO A 185 -0.61 20.28 -0.67
N TRP A 186 -0.90 19.18 0.01
CA TRP A 186 -0.60 19.02 1.45
C TRP A 186 0.79 18.42 1.71
N SER A 187 1.53 18.14 0.65
CA SER A 187 2.91 17.71 0.79
C SER A 187 3.76 18.81 1.43
N PRO A 188 4.63 18.49 2.41
CA PRO A 188 5.57 19.45 2.97
C PRO A 188 6.67 19.84 1.98
N VAL A 189 6.79 19.15 0.84
CA VAL A 189 7.84 19.33 -0.16
C VAL A 189 7.22 19.76 -1.50
N PRO A 190 7.44 21.01 -1.95
CA PRO A 190 6.80 21.55 -3.15
C PRO A 190 7.06 20.77 -4.44
N GLU A 191 8.20 20.10 -4.56
CA GLU A 191 8.62 19.35 -5.75
C GLU A 191 7.78 18.08 -5.99
N THR A 192 6.93 17.72 -5.03
CA THR A 192 6.05 16.54 -5.12
C THR A 192 4.60 16.88 -5.38
N VAL A 193 4.32 18.14 -5.71
CA VAL A 193 2.99 18.49 -6.22
C VAL A 193 2.73 17.77 -7.55
N PRO A 194 1.55 17.17 -7.74
CA PRO A 194 1.19 16.49 -8.99
C PRO A 194 1.36 17.39 -10.22
N VAL A 195 2.06 16.91 -11.24
CA VAL A 195 2.36 17.64 -12.49
C VAL A 195 1.78 16.90 -13.70
N THR A 196 1.81 15.57 -13.67
CA THR A 196 1.26 14.74 -14.75
C THR A 196 -0.15 14.24 -14.40
N TYR A 197 -0.88 13.76 -15.40
CA TYR A 197 -2.18 13.14 -15.17
C TYR A 197 -2.08 11.85 -14.32
N LEU A 198 -0.99 11.08 -14.42
CA LEU A 198 -0.78 9.92 -13.56
C LEU A 198 -0.58 10.35 -12.08
N ASP A 199 0.19 11.39 -11.83
CA ASP A 199 0.35 11.96 -10.49
C ASP A 199 -1.00 12.40 -9.93
N MET A 200 -1.82 13.08 -10.76
CA MET A 200 -3.17 13.53 -10.38
C MET A 200 -4.09 12.36 -10.07
N ILE A 201 -4.02 11.26 -10.82
CA ILE A 201 -4.86 10.08 -10.57
C ILE A 201 -4.56 9.50 -9.19
N VAL A 202 -3.27 9.30 -8.86
CA VAL A 202 -2.88 8.76 -7.54
C VAL A 202 -3.30 9.71 -6.42
N HIS A 203 -3.04 11.01 -6.56
CA HIS A 203 -3.48 12.02 -5.58
C HIS A 203 -5.00 12.05 -5.41
N LEU A 204 -5.76 12.07 -6.49
CA LEU A 204 -7.23 12.11 -6.43
C LEU A 204 -7.80 10.83 -5.83
N ALA A 205 -7.22 9.67 -6.16
CA ALA A 205 -7.65 8.39 -5.62
C ALA A 205 -7.50 8.33 -4.09
N ASP A 206 -6.34 8.76 -3.56
CA ASP A 206 -6.09 8.86 -2.14
C ASP A 206 -7.04 9.89 -1.47
N ASN A 207 -7.15 11.09 -2.06
CA ASN A 207 -8.04 12.13 -1.55
C ASN A 207 -9.50 11.66 -1.51
N MET A 208 -10.00 10.98 -2.54
CA MET A 208 -11.36 10.45 -2.57
C MET A 208 -11.56 9.37 -1.51
N ALA A 209 -10.63 8.43 -1.40
CA ALA A 209 -10.69 7.34 -0.42
C ALA A 209 -10.69 7.85 1.02
N SER A 210 -9.99 8.94 1.30
CA SER A 210 -9.92 9.57 2.63
C SER A 210 -11.19 10.35 3.01
N LYS A 211 -12.16 10.57 2.10
CA LYS A 211 -13.36 11.32 2.43
C LYS A 211 -14.40 10.47 3.15
N LEU A 212 -14.99 11.05 4.20
CA LEU A 212 -16.03 10.41 5.01
C LEU A 212 -17.31 10.04 4.24
N HIS A 213 -17.48 10.61 3.05
CA HIS A 213 -18.72 10.53 2.28
C HIS A 213 -18.71 9.43 1.22
N TYR A 214 -17.55 8.81 0.93
CA TYR A 214 -17.44 7.82 -0.12
C TYR A 214 -17.15 6.43 0.43
N ILE A 215 -17.93 5.45 0.00
CA ILE A 215 -17.69 4.03 0.27
C ILE A 215 -17.41 3.37 -1.07
N VAL A 216 -16.31 2.62 -1.15
CA VAL A 216 -16.05 1.69 -2.24
C VAL A 216 -16.60 0.34 -1.81
N ASP A 217 -17.74 -0.05 -2.36
CA ASP A 217 -18.34 -1.36 -2.11
C ASP A 217 -17.88 -2.38 -3.15
N GLY A 218 -17.85 -3.67 -2.79
CA GLY A 218 -17.26 -4.82 -3.45
C GLY A 218 -17.02 -4.80 -4.96
N ASP A 219 -17.94 -4.24 -5.74
CA ASP A 219 -17.92 -4.26 -7.20
C ASP A 219 -17.62 -2.91 -7.88
N ASN A 220 -16.75 -2.08 -7.31
CA ASN A 220 -16.26 -0.83 -7.90
C ASN A 220 -17.23 0.35 -7.90
N VAL A 221 -18.27 0.34 -7.13
CA VAL A 221 -19.19 1.49 -7.03
C VAL A 221 -18.79 2.38 -5.85
N LEU A 222 -18.43 3.63 -6.15
CA LEU A 222 -18.32 4.68 -5.14
C LEU A 222 -19.76 5.07 -4.73
N LYS A 223 -20.12 4.81 -3.47
CA LYS A 223 -21.40 5.24 -2.91
C LYS A 223 -21.20 6.41 -1.95
N GLU A 224 -22.06 7.40 -2.01
CA GLU A 224 -22.09 8.48 -1.02
C GLU A 224 -22.60 7.95 0.33
N ARG A 225 -21.78 8.05 1.36
CA ARG A 225 -22.08 7.52 2.69
C ARG A 225 -23.20 8.27 3.41
N TRP A 226 -23.37 9.57 3.18
CA TRP A 226 -24.38 10.37 3.86
C TRP A 226 -25.82 9.95 3.52
N ILE A 227 -26.05 9.28 2.40
CA ILE A 227 -27.35 8.71 2.03
C ILE A 227 -27.75 7.56 2.98
N LEU A 228 -26.77 6.89 3.61
CA LEU A 228 -27.02 5.74 4.48
C LEU A 228 -27.25 6.15 5.95
N GLU A 229 -26.81 7.31 6.36
CA GLU A 229 -26.98 7.83 7.74
C GLU A 229 -28.29 8.62 7.94
N SER A 230 -28.99 8.93 6.87
CA SER A 230 -30.28 9.64 6.88
C SER A 230 -31.51 8.71 6.84
N GLN A 231 -31.34 7.40 6.94
CA GLN A 231 -32.40 6.40 7.08
C GLN A 231 -32.40 5.79 8.49
#